data_6ea48812fb50133ab37fba87cd612905
#
_entry.id   6ea48812fb50133ab37fba87cd612905
#
_cell.length_a   1.000
_cell.length_b   1.000
_cell.length_c   1.000
_cell.angle_alpha   90.00
_cell.angle_beta   90.00
_cell.angle_gamma   90.00
#
_symmetry.space_group_name_H-M   'P 1'
#
loop_
_entity.id
_entity.type
_entity.pdbx_description
1 polymer ?
#
loop_
_entity_poly.entity_id
_entity_poly.type
_entity_poly.pdbx_seq_one_letter_code
_entity_poly.pdbx_strand_id
1 'polypeptide(L)'
;MKPIRNSVKAIIIENGKILLNKCDFQDGKTSYLFSGGGQEVGETFVEALKRECLEELGAQVSVGELVWVREYIGKNHQFAESDSDMHQIEYYFICKLETTVDLSKATNLDAVQVGVEWLDLSRLKEYTIYPAAMAECMDENGKITSPIYVGDVN
;
A
#
# COMPACT_ATOMS: atom_id res chain seq x y z
N MET A 1 23.64 2.34 -9.64
CA MET A 1 22.47 3.22 -9.39
C MET A 1 21.24 2.53 -9.91
N LYS A 2 20.24 2.31 -9.07
CA LYS A 2 18.96 1.75 -9.49
C LYS A 2 18.09 2.84 -10.13
N PRO A 3 17.29 2.50 -11.14
CA PRO A 3 16.36 3.45 -11.71
C PRO A 3 15.25 3.81 -10.71
N ILE A 4 14.62 4.96 -10.93
CA ILE A 4 13.41 5.34 -10.18
C ILE A 4 12.31 4.37 -10.58
N ARG A 5 11.63 3.79 -9.60
CA ARG A 5 10.60 2.77 -9.80
C ARG A 5 9.22 3.34 -9.53
N ASN A 6 8.27 3.07 -10.41
CA ASN A 6 6.87 3.32 -10.15
C ASN A 6 6.25 2.15 -9.40
N SER A 7 5.42 2.46 -8.41
CA SER A 7 4.64 1.48 -7.67
C SER A 7 3.20 1.97 -7.51
N VAL A 8 2.25 1.08 -7.49
CA VAL A 8 0.83 1.39 -7.34
C VAL A 8 0.29 0.75 -6.07
N LYS A 9 -0.58 1.46 -5.36
CA LYS A 9 -1.12 1.04 -4.07
C LYS A 9 -2.64 1.22 -4.03
N ALA A 10 -3.31 0.27 -3.39
CA ALA A 10 -4.76 0.27 -3.25
C ALA A 10 -5.18 0.74 -1.85
N ILE A 11 -6.13 1.65 -1.82
CA ILE A 11 -6.85 2.06 -0.61
C ILE A 11 -8.22 1.41 -0.69
N ILE A 12 -8.46 0.39 0.13
CA ILE A 12 -9.71 -0.37 0.15
C ILE A 12 -10.38 -0.16 1.50
N ILE A 13 -11.50 0.54 1.51
CA ILE A 13 -12.23 0.91 2.73
C ILE A 13 -13.65 0.38 2.65
N GLU A 14 -14.08 -0.35 3.68
CA GLU A 14 -15.45 -0.84 3.84
C GLU A 14 -15.84 -0.73 5.32
N ASN A 15 -17.05 -0.24 5.60
CA ASN A 15 -17.62 -0.22 6.95
C ASN A 15 -16.70 0.42 8.00
N GLY A 16 -16.04 1.53 7.67
CA GLY A 16 -15.15 2.24 8.60
C GLY A 16 -13.80 1.57 8.83
N LYS A 17 -13.44 0.59 8.02
CA LYS A 17 -12.19 -0.15 8.10
C LYS A 17 -11.42 -0.12 6.79
N ILE A 18 -10.10 -0.16 6.89
CA ILE A 18 -9.19 -0.25 5.75
C ILE A 18 -8.54 -1.63 5.70
N LEU A 19 -8.46 -2.21 4.50
CA LEU A 19 -7.79 -3.49 4.28
C LEU A 19 -6.32 -3.27 4.01
N LEU A 20 -5.46 -3.85 4.84
CA LEU A 20 -4.01 -3.77 4.69
C LEU A 20 -3.38 -5.16 4.73
N ASN A 21 -2.23 -5.29 4.11
CA ASN A 21 -1.40 -6.50 4.20
C ASN A 21 -0.74 -6.55 5.56
N LYS A 22 -0.93 -7.66 6.27
CA LYS A 22 -0.27 -7.95 7.54
C LYS A 22 1.10 -8.52 7.25
N CYS A 23 2.14 -7.93 7.82
CA CYS A 23 3.51 -8.25 7.50
C CYS A 23 4.35 -8.55 8.75
N ASP A 24 5.30 -9.47 8.61
CA ASP A 24 6.30 -9.79 9.60
C ASP A 24 7.70 -9.51 9.04
N PHE A 25 8.33 -8.46 9.57
CA PHE A 25 9.71 -8.10 9.22
C PHE A 25 10.73 -8.73 10.17
N GLN A 26 10.30 -9.64 11.05
CA GLN A 26 11.12 -10.33 12.05
C GLN A 26 11.77 -9.36 13.05
N ASP A 27 11.08 -8.28 13.36
CA ASP A 27 11.49 -7.26 14.33
C ASP A 27 10.71 -7.31 15.66
N GLY A 28 9.94 -8.40 15.86
CA GLY A 28 9.15 -8.61 17.07
C GLY A 28 7.80 -7.90 17.11
N LYS A 29 7.42 -7.20 16.03
CA LYS A 29 6.11 -6.51 15.93
C LYS A 29 5.43 -6.82 14.61
N THR A 30 4.11 -6.66 14.58
CA THR A 30 3.31 -6.75 13.37
C THR A 30 3.29 -5.39 12.69
N SER A 31 3.54 -5.39 11.39
CA SER A 31 3.48 -4.18 10.55
C SER A 31 2.47 -4.37 9.45
N TYR A 32 1.97 -3.26 8.89
CA TYR A 32 0.95 -3.26 7.85
C TYR A 32 1.40 -2.42 6.67
N LEU A 33 1.14 -2.93 5.48
CA LEU A 33 1.44 -2.27 4.22
C LEU A 33 0.20 -2.21 3.35
N PHE A 34 0.13 -1.19 2.48
CA PHE A 34 -0.91 -1.13 1.45
C PHE A 34 -0.65 -2.21 0.40
N SER A 35 -1.71 -2.84 -0.08
CA SER A 35 -1.62 -3.80 -1.19
C SER A 35 -1.18 -3.09 -2.46
N GLY A 36 -0.29 -3.70 -3.21
CA GLY A 36 0.21 -3.16 -4.46
C GLY A 36 1.68 -3.48 -4.66
N GLY A 37 2.26 -2.92 -5.70
CA GLY A 37 3.66 -3.15 -6.04
C GLY A 37 4.08 -2.46 -7.32
N GLY A 38 5.21 -2.89 -7.85
CA GLY A 38 5.84 -2.25 -9.00
C GLY A 38 5.07 -2.42 -10.30
N GLN A 39 5.00 -1.34 -11.06
CA GLN A 39 4.51 -1.37 -12.43
C GLN A 39 5.50 -2.11 -13.33
N GLU A 40 5.01 -2.95 -14.19
CA GLU A 40 5.80 -3.60 -15.23
C GLU A 40 5.69 -2.85 -16.55
N VAL A 41 6.72 -2.97 -17.38
CA VAL A 41 6.72 -2.33 -18.72
C VAL A 41 5.54 -2.86 -19.54
N GLY A 42 4.77 -1.95 -20.10
CA GLY A 42 3.60 -2.28 -20.92
C GLY A 42 2.28 -2.32 -20.15
N GLU A 43 2.30 -2.20 -18.81
CA GLU A 43 1.08 -2.07 -18.00
C GLU A 43 0.71 -0.61 -17.78
N THR A 44 -0.58 -0.32 -17.76
CA THR A 44 -1.09 0.90 -17.12
C THR A 44 -1.03 0.75 -15.60
N PHE A 45 -1.19 1.85 -14.85
CA PHE A 45 -1.31 1.77 -13.40
C PHE A 45 -2.51 0.91 -12.96
N VAL A 46 -3.63 1.02 -13.68
CA VAL A 46 -4.84 0.24 -13.37
C VAL A 46 -4.58 -1.25 -13.55
N GLU A 47 -3.94 -1.65 -14.65
CA GLU A 47 -3.59 -3.05 -14.91
C GLU A 47 -2.62 -3.59 -13.85
N ALA A 48 -1.59 -2.80 -13.52
CA ALA A 48 -0.61 -3.17 -12.49
C ALA A 48 -1.29 -3.39 -11.14
N LEU A 49 -2.19 -2.48 -10.74
CA LEU A 49 -2.85 -2.57 -9.44
C LEU A 49 -3.82 -3.75 -9.35
N LYS A 50 -4.55 -4.04 -10.42
CA LYS A 50 -5.41 -5.23 -10.51
C LYS A 50 -4.59 -6.51 -10.39
N ARG A 51 -3.45 -6.58 -11.07
CA ARG A 51 -2.54 -7.72 -10.99
C ARG A 51 -2.01 -7.91 -9.57
N GLU A 52 -1.51 -6.84 -8.96
CA GLU A 52 -0.97 -6.89 -7.61
C GLU A 52 -2.01 -7.30 -6.56
N CYS A 53 -3.23 -6.79 -6.65
CA CYS A 53 -4.30 -7.18 -5.74
C CYS A 53 -4.68 -8.66 -5.90
N LEU A 54 -4.67 -9.19 -7.13
CA LEU A 54 -4.89 -10.61 -7.34
C LEU A 54 -3.76 -11.45 -6.74
N GLU A 55 -2.51 -11.03 -6.91
CA GLU A 55 -1.34 -11.72 -6.38
C GLU A 55 -1.32 -11.76 -4.85
N GLU A 56 -1.70 -10.66 -4.19
CA GLU A 56 -1.56 -10.48 -2.74
C GLU A 56 -2.84 -10.77 -1.95
N LEU A 57 -4.02 -10.53 -2.53
CA LEU A 57 -5.31 -10.66 -1.86
C LEU A 57 -6.16 -11.82 -2.39
N GLY A 58 -5.80 -12.37 -3.55
CA GLY A 58 -6.65 -13.33 -4.25
C GLY A 58 -8.00 -12.74 -4.62
N ALA A 59 -8.07 -11.44 -4.87
CA ALA A 59 -9.30 -10.72 -5.14
C ALA A 59 -9.18 -9.82 -6.36
N GLN A 60 -10.30 -9.65 -7.05
CA GLN A 60 -10.45 -8.67 -8.11
C GLN A 60 -10.93 -7.35 -7.51
N VAL A 61 -10.40 -6.24 -8.02
CA VAL A 61 -10.76 -4.90 -7.58
C VAL A 61 -11.15 -4.02 -8.77
N SER A 62 -12.03 -3.05 -8.52
CA SER A 62 -12.21 -1.91 -9.39
C SER A 62 -11.32 -0.78 -8.89
N VAL A 63 -10.65 -0.07 -9.82
CA VAL A 63 -9.74 1.03 -9.50
C VAL A 63 -10.45 2.35 -9.79
N GLY A 64 -10.55 3.17 -8.77
CA GLY A 64 -11.20 4.47 -8.83
C GLY A 64 -10.19 5.62 -8.94
N GLU A 65 -10.38 6.64 -8.12
CA GLU A 65 -9.63 7.90 -8.20
C GLU A 65 -8.22 7.77 -7.62
N LEU A 66 -7.25 8.42 -8.29
CA LEU A 66 -5.91 8.66 -7.75
C LEU A 66 -6.02 9.75 -6.67
N VAL A 67 -5.57 9.44 -5.45
CA VAL A 67 -5.67 10.37 -4.32
C VAL A 67 -4.35 10.79 -3.73
N TRP A 68 -3.30 9.98 -3.87
CA TRP A 68 -1.96 10.33 -3.38
C TRP A 68 -0.88 9.94 -4.36
N VAL A 69 0.15 10.79 -4.43
CA VAL A 69 1.45 10.49 -5.02
C VAL A 69 2.49 10.78 -3.94
N ARG A 70 3.21 9.76 -3.51
CA ARG A 70 4.33 9.93 -2.59
C ARG A 70 5.63 9.49 -3.24
N GLU A 71 6.73 10.05 -2.76
CA GLU A 71 8.04 9.52 -3.07
C GLU A 71 8.59 8.80 -1.84
N TYR A 72 9.43 7.81 -2.08
CA TYR A 72 10.24 7.17 -1.07
C TYR A 72 11.70 7.17 -1.53
N ILE A 73 12.49 8.03 -0.90
CA ILE A 73 13.93 8.08 -1.12
C ILE A 73 14.58 7.40 0.08
N GLY A 74 14.95 6.13 -0.06
CA GLY A 74 15.29 5.27 1.08
C GLY A 74 16.37 5.82 2.00
N LYS A 75 17.38 6.50 1.45
CA LYS A 75 18.47 7.08 2.25
C LYS A 75 18.00 8.14 3.26
N ASN A 76 16.80 8.70 3.08
CA ASN A 76 16.29 9.79 3.92
C ASN A 76 15.43 9.29 5.10
N HIS A 77 15.20 7.99 5.20
CA HIS A 77 14.24 7.43 6.16
C HIS A 77 14.86 6.33 7.04
N GLN A 78 14.07 5.78 7.94
CA GLN A 78 14.52 4.82 8.97
C GLN A 78 15.11 3.52 8.42
N PHE A 79 14.81 3.15 7.19
CA PHE A 79 15.36 1.95 6.55
C PHE A 79 16.56 2.25 5.64
N ALA A 80 17.23 3.38 5.85
CA ALA A 80 18.34 3.83 5.00
C ALA A 80 19.49 2.81 4.90
N GLU A 81 19.68 1.98 5.91
CA GLU A 81 20.72 0.95 5.89
C GLU A 81 20.50 -0.07 4.77
N SER A 82 19.25 -0.48 4.56
CA SER A 82 18.90 -1.46 3.51
C SER A 82 18.46 -0.81 2.19
N ASP A 83 17.90 0.39 2.27
CA ASP A 83 17.19 1.03 1.15
C ASP A 83 17.90 2.26 0.58
N SER A 84 19.17 2.45 0.90
CA SER A 84 19.92 3.68 0.53
C SER A 84 19.94 3.98 -0.97
N ASP A 85 19.81 2.96 -1.82
CA ASP A 85 19.80 3.11 -3.28
C ASP A 85 18.38 3.05 -3.88
N MET A 86 17.35 3.06 -3.03
CA MET A 86 15.95 2.98 -3.43
C MET A 86 15.37 4.37 -3.65
N HIS A 87 14.77 4.58 -4.82
CA HIS A 87 13.92 5.72 -5.09
C HIS A 87 12.66 5.23 -5.78
N GLN A 88 11.52 5.37 -5.12
CA GLN A 88 10.23 4.86 -5.59
C GLN A 88 9.21 5.99 -5.60
N ILE A 89 8.36 6.01 -6.63
CA ILE A 89 7.19 6.88 -6.69
C ILE A 89 5.97 5.97 -6.55
N GLU A 90 5.13 6.24 -5.56
CA GLU A 90 3.93 5.46 -5.28
C GLU A 90 2.68 6.25 -5.60
N TYR A 91 1.77 5.60 -6.29
CA TYR A 91 0.49 6.13 -6.75
C TYR A 91 -0.62 5.37 -6.03
N TYR A 92 -1.39 6.08 -5.20
CA TYR A 92 -2.46 5.48 -4.38
C TYR A 92 -3.81 5.74 -4.99
N PHE A 93 -4.56 4.69 -5.23
CA PHE A 93 -5.90 4.73 -5.82
C PHE A 93 -6.94 4.21 -4.82
N ILE A 94 -8.09 4.88 -4.77
CA ILE A 94 -9.26 4.31 -4.10
C ILE A 94 -9.75 3.13 -4.91
N CYS A 95 -9.86 1.97 -4.26
CA CYS A 95 -10.29 0.73 -4.90
C CYS A 95 -11.47 0.13 -4.16
N LYS A 96 -12.25 -0.68 -4.87
CA LYS A 96 -13.35 -1.47 -4.30
C LYS A 96 -13.14 -2.94 -4.63
N LEU A 97 -13.41 -3.81 -3.67
CA LEU A 97 -13.41 -5.24 -3.92
C LEU A 97 -14.59 -5.62 -4.83
N GLU A 98 -14.31 -6.32 -5.92
CA GLU A 98 -15.32 -6.92 -6.78
C GLU A 98 -15.60 -8.36 -6.38
N THR A 99 -14.62 -9.03 -5.78
CA THR A 99 -14.74 -10.38 -5.21
C THR A 99 -14.26 -10.35 -3.76
N THR A 100 -14.58 -11.40 -3.01
CA THR A 100 -14.09 -11.54 -1.64
C THR A 100 -12.58 -11.78 -1.64
N VAL A 101 -11.89 -11.29 -0.60
CA VAL A 101 -10.49 -11.63 -0.35
C VAL A 101 -10.39 -13.12 -0.07
N ASP A 102 -9.50 -13.80 -0.77
CA ASP A 102 -9.29 -15.23 -0.62
C ASP A 102 -7.80 -15.54 -0.85
N LEU A 103 -7.05 -15.64 0.24
CA LEU A 103 -5.61 -15.88 0.17
C LEU A 103 -5.25 -17.23 -0.44
N SER A 104 -6.18 -18.19 -0.48
CA SER A 104 -5.97 -19.44 -1.20
C SER A 104 -5.87 -19.25 -2.71
N LYS A 105 -6.41 -18.15 -3.22
CA LYS A 105 -6.35 -17.74 -4.64
C LYS A 105 -5.24 -16.72 -4.92
N ALA A 106 -4.53 -16.26 -3.88
CA ALA A 106 -3.41 -15.36 -4.05
C ALA A 106 -2.26 -16.10 -4.75
N THR A 107 -1.77 -15.54 -5.85
CA THR A 107 -0.79 -16.22 -6.72
C THR A 107 0.64 -15.89 -6.36
N ASN A 108 0.88 -14.77 -5.65
CA ASN A 108 2.23 -14.34 -5.31
C ASN A 108 2.20 -13.37 -4.13
N LEU A 109 2.17 -13.89 -2.91
CA LEU A 109 2.28 -13.07 -1.70
C LEU A 109 3.67 -12.42 -1.66
N ASP A 110 3.71 -11.18 -1.19
CA ASP A 110 4.99 -10.52 -0.89
C ASP A 110 5.74 -11.33 0.18
N ALA A 111 7.07 -11.36 0.11
CA ALA A 111 7.93 -12.18 0.97
C ALA A 111 7.70 -12.00 2.47
N VAL A 112 7.30 -10.78 2.90
CA VAL A 112 7.02 -10.46 4.31
C VAL A 112 5.54 -10.56 4.67
N GLN A 113 4.66 -10.74 3.70
CA GLN A 113 3.22 -10.81 3.94
C GLN A 113 2.84 -12.13 4.61
N VAL A 114 2.17 -12.05 5.75
CA VAL A 114 1.68 -13.22 6.51
C VAL A 114 0.16 -13.29 6.55
N GLY A 115 -0.52 -12.31 5.98
CA GLY A 115 -1.98 -12.28 5.92
C GLY A 115 -2.49 -10.91 5.49
N VAL A 116 -3.78 -10.70 5.71
CA VAL A 116 -4.45 -9.41 5.53
C VAL A 116 -5.32 -9.13 6.75
N GLU A 117 -5.60 -7.85 7.00
CA GLU A 117 -6.44 -7.46 8.13
C GLU A 117 -7.19 -6.18 7.82
N TRP A 118 -8.42 -6.11 8.31
CA TRP A 118 -9.23 -4.90 8.29
C TRP A 118 -8.96 -4.13 9.56
N LEU A 119 -8.42 -2.91 9.45
CA LEU A 119 -8.12 -2.04 10.59
C LEU A 119 -9.14 -0.92 10.71
N ASP A 120 -9.56 -0.59 11.93
CA ASP A 120 -10.46 0.53 12.17
C ASP A 120 -9.78 1.85 11.80
N LEU A 121 -10.43 2.64 10.95
CA LEU A 121 -9.93 3.96 10.54
C LEU A 121 -9.75 4.92 11.72
N SER A 122 -10.59 4.78 12.75
CA SER A 122 -10.50 5.61 13.97
C SER A 122 -9.28 5.27 14.83
N ARG A 123 -8.59 4.18 14.56
CA ARG A 123 -7.50 3.65 15.38
C ARG A 123 -6.20 3.45 14.61
N LEU A 124 -6.05 4.04 13.43
CA LEU A 124 -4.86 3.81 12.57
C LEU A 124 -3.54 4.16 13.26
N LYS A 125 -3.53 5.17 14.12
CA LYS A 125 -2.32 5.60 14.83
C LYS A 125 -1.84 4.61 15.89
N GLU A 126 -2.67 3.64 16.25
CA GLU A 126 -2.30 2.57 17.19
C GLU A 126 -1.56 1.41 16.53
N TYR A 127 -1.52 1.38 15.20
CA TYR A 127 -0.87 0.33 14.42
C TYR A 127 0.42 0.82 13.80
N THR A 128 1.35 -0.10 13.56
CA THR A 128 2.56 0.17 12.79
C THR A 128 2.23 0.01 11.31
N ILE A 129 1.99 1.11 10.63
CA ILE A 129 1.66 1.17 9.21
C ILE A 129 2.80 1.88 8.48
N TYR A 130 3.21 1.33 7.34
CA TYR A 130 4.16 1.99 6.46
C TYR A 130 3.51 2.29 5.10
N PRO A 131 3.62 3.51 4.60
CA PRO A 131 4.23 4.67 5.26
C PRO A 131 3.32 5.21 6.37
N ALA A 132 3.90 5.50 7.52
CA ALA A 132 3.16 6.03 8.68
C ALA A 132 2.48 7.37 8.37
N ALA A 133 3.12 8.20 7.54
CA ALA A 133 2.57 9.49 7.14
C ALA A 133 1.19 9.39 6.47
N MET A 134 0.91 8.27 5.80
CA MET A 134 -0.36 8.11 5.08
C MET A 134 -1.54 7.97 6.05
N ALA A 135 -1.32 7.47 7.26
CA ALA A 135 -2.37 7.43 8.29
C ALA A 135 -2.83 8.83 8.72
N GLU A 136 -2.01 9.85 8.49
CA GLU A 136 -2.33 11.25 8.79
C GLU A 136 -2.96 11.99 7.59
N CYS A 137 -2.99 11.37 6.43
CA CYS A 137 -3.51 11.93 5.20
C CYS A 137 -4.98 11.62 4.94
N MET A 138 -5.65 10.95 5.87
CA MET A 138 -7.09 10.70 5.83
C MET A 138 -7.70 10.86 7.22
N ASP A 139 -8.99 11.18 7.27
CA ASP A 139 -9.72 11.24 8.53
C ASP A 139 -10.30 9.86 8.90
N GLU A 140 -10.98 9.78 10.05
CA GLU A 140 -11.58 8.53 10.55
C GLU A 140 -12.74 7.99 9.70
N ASN A 141 -13.22 8.78 8.74
CA ASN A 141 -14.23 8.35 7.77
C ASN A 141 -13.62 7.93 6.42
N GLY A 142 -12.28 7.97 6.31
CA GLY A 142 -11.58 7.63 5.07
C GLY A 142 -11.53 8.78 4.07
N LYS A 143 -11.91 10.00 4.47
CA LYS A 143 -11.81 11.18 3.61
C LYS A 143 -10.36 11.63 3.52
N ILE A 144 -9.91 11.88 2.30
CA ILE A 144 -8.54 12.37 2.04
C ILE A 144 -8.43 13.82 2.49
N THR A 145 -7.44 14.10 3.35
CA THR A 145 -7.23 15.41 3.99
C THR A 145 -5.95 16.11 3.55
N SER A 146 -5.16 15.47 2.70
CA SER A 146 -3.89 16.02 2.20
C SER A 146 -3.99 16.43 0.75
N PRO A 147 -3.01 17.23 0.24
CA PRO A 147 -2.80 17.38 -1.20
C PRO A 147 -2.53 16.02 -1.86
N ILE A 148 -2.67 15.95 -3.19
CA ILE A 148 -2.34 14.73 -3.94
C ILE A 148 -0.87 14.40 -3.80
N TYR A 149 0.03 15.35 -4.05
CA TYR A 149 1.46 15.14 -3.86
C TYR A 149 1.84 15.35 -2.40
N VAL A 150 2.30 14.30 -1.75
CA VAL A 150 2.65 14.31 -0.32
C VAL A 150 4.17 14.35 -0.07
N GLY A 151 4.96 14.22 -1.12
CA GLY A 151 6.42 14.34 -1.04
C GLY A 151 7.14 13.07 -0.61
N ASP A 152 8.41 13.23 -0.22
CA ASP A 152 9.26 12.14 0.27
C ASP A 152 8.96 11.90 1.76
N VAL A 153 8.09 10.95 2.03
CA VAL A 153 7.60 10.61 3.39
C VAL A 153 7.57 9.10 3.60
N ASN A 154 7.66 8.70 4.89
CA ASN A 154 7.50 7.29 5.28
C ASN A 154 6.91 7.15 6.68
#